data_491a5cc0209e56f49a5f4ad186dffe1a
#
_entry.id   491a5cc0209e56f49a5f4ad186dffe1a
#
_cell.length_a   1.000
_cell.length_b   1.000
_cell.length_c   1.000
_cell.angle_alpha   90.00
_cell.angle_beta   90.00
_cell.angle_gamma   90.00
#
_symmetry.space_group_name_H-M   'P 1'
#
loop_
_entity.id
_entity.type
_entity.pdbx_description
1 polymer ?
#
loop_
_entity_poly.entity_id
_entity_poly.type
_entity_poly.pdbx_seq_one_letter_code
_entity_poly.pdbx_strand_id
1 'polypeptide(L)'
;TPEESIDFKARHPTKAREMFFYYYKELAEHMNRWKLVATERPFCVPLDTEDERIFYSGRIDKVIEDESGQIWLLEHKTSTMFSKTLGFRYDFVQSFSPNSQIEGYMYATLFLQHMEELPNDKEFGGVYVDASLIHKAHFHFKRIPIYYNNLLVAEWLDDVRYWHDAFQRSTKENVFPRSPHSCQSKFGQCPYINLCRAKPSLAEIPDEPPE
;
A
#
# COMPACT_ATOMS: atom_id res chain seq x y z
N THR A 1 -13.39 26.80 -10.76
CA THR A 1 -13.52 25.58 -11.57
C THR A 1 -12.32 24.68 -11.32
N PRO A 2 -12.41 23.33 -11.45
CA PRO A 2 -11.30 22.40 -11.23
C PRO A 2 -10.04 22.68 -12.06
N GLU A 3 -10.13 23.49 -13.08
CA GLU A 3 -9.06 23.85 -14.01
C GLU A 3 -8.06 24.87 -13.48
N GLU A 4 -8.35 25.52 -12.35
CA GLU A 4 -7.57 26.67 -11.85
C GLU A 4 -6.55 26.32 -10.77
N SER A 5 -6.60 25.15 -10.15
CA SER A 5 -5.64 24.78 -9.12
C SER A 5 -4.38 24.15 -9.71
N ILE A 6 -3.22 24.55 -9.21
CA ILE A 6 -1.91 24.05 -9.64
C ILE A 6 -1.77 22.55 -9.41
N ASP A 7 -2.39 22.01 -8.39
CA ASP A 7 -2.42 20.56 -8.08
C ASP A 7 -3.26 19.76 -9.09
N PHE A 8 -4.29 20.36 -9.66
CA PHE A 8 -5.10 19.72 -10.69
C PHE A 8 -4.35 19.53 -12.02
N LYS A 9 -3.36 20.37 -12.34
CA LYS A 9 -2.64 20.28 -13.63
C LYS A 9 -1.83 19.00 -13.79
N ALA A 10 -1.30 18.44 -12.71
CA ALA A 10 -0.60 17.16 -12.74
C ALA A 10 -1.57 15.97 -12.72
N ARG A 11 -2.75 16.13 -12.07
CA ARG A 11 -3.76 15.08 -11.89
C ARG A 11 -4.94 15.21 -12.85
N HIS A 12 -4.84 16.05 -13.87
CA HIS A 12 -5.91 16.22 -14.86
C HIS A 12 -6.12 14.93 -15.67
N PRO A 13 -7.36 14.54 -16.00
CA PRO A 13 -7.67 13.33 -16.79
C PRO A 13 -6.86 13.21 -18.09
N THR A 14 -6.63 14.33 -18.77
CA THR A 14 -5.78 14.38 -19.99
C THR A 14 -4.34 13.93 -19.68
N LYS A 15 -3.77 14.33 -18.54
CA LYS A 15 -2.42 13.91 -18.14
C LYS A 15 -2.35 12.45 -17.73
N ALA A 16 -3.38 11.93 -17.08
CA ALA A 16 -3.50 10.50 -16.81
C ALA A 16 -3.57 9.68 -18.10
N ARG A 17 -4.29 10.17 -19.11
CA ARG A 17 -4.39 9.54 -20.42
C ARG A 17 -3.06 9.55 -21.18
N GLU A 18 -2.35 10.68 -21.18
CA GLU A 18 -1.00 10.79 -21.75
C GLU A 18 -0.04 9.83 -21.04
N MET A 19 -0.03 9.84 -19.70
CA MET A 19 0.79 8.94 -18.89
C MET A 19 0.54 7.48 -19.26
N PHE A 20 -0.72 7.07 -19.37
CA PHE A 20 -1.08 5.70 -19.71
C PHE A 20 -0.55 5.29 -21.09
N PHE A 21 -0.60 6.21 -22.07
CA PHE A 21 -0.05 5.96 -23.40
C PHE A 21 1.47 5.74 -23.35
N TYR A 22 2.21 6.59 -22.61
CA TYR A 22 3.66 6.42 -22.45
C TYR A 22 4.01 5.18 -21.65
N TYR A 23 3.25 4.89 -20.58
CA TYR A 23 3.38 3.68 -19.79
C TYR A 23 3.27 2.43 -20.68
N TYR A 24 2.20 2.36 -21.47
CA TYR A 24 1.99 1.24 -22.37
C TYR A 24 3.13 1.10 -23.39
N LYS A 25 3.56 2.21 -24.01
CA LYS A 25 4.64 2.22 -25.00
C LYS A 25 5.98 1.74 -24.41
N GLU A 26 6.29 2.14 -23.18
CA GLU A 26 7.57 1.81 -22.53
C GLU A 26 7.58 0.40 -21.95
N LEU A 27 6.46 -0.08 -21.44
CA LEU A 27 6.39 -1.33 -20.67
C LEU A 27 5.64 -2.47 -21.40
N ALA A 28 5.10 -2.24 -22.58
CA ALA A 28 4.33 -3.24 -23.32
C ALA A 28 5.11 -4.53 -23.59
N GLU A 29 6.40 -4.43 -23.94
CA GLU A 29 7.24 -5.60 -24.17
C GLU A 29 7.39 -6.48 -22.93
N HIS A 30 7.56 -5.86 -21.77
CA HIS A 30 7.62 -6.58 -20.51
C HIS A 30 6.29 -7.21 -20.11
N MET A 31 5.18 -6.50 -20.37
CA MET A 31 3.84 -7.02 -20.07
C MET A 31 3.48 -8.20 -20.97
N ASN A 32 3.93 -8.23 -22.20
CA ASN A 32 3.67 -9.34 -23.13
C ASN A 32 4.41 -10.63 -22.76
N ARG A 33 5.44 -10.55 -21.92
CA ARG A 33 6.21 -11.72 -21.44
C ARG A 33 5.61 -12.34 -20.18
N TRP A 34 4.72 -11.64 -19.51
CA TRP A 34 4.10 -12.10 -18.28
C TRP A 34 2.71 -12.67 -18.54
N LYS A 35 2.40 -13.75 -17.87
CA LYS A 35 1.07 -14.31 -17.89
C LYS A 35 0.26 -13.73 -16.74
N LEU A 36 -0.89 -13.14 -17.05
CA LEU A 36 -1.83 -12.66 -16.04
C LEU A 36 -2.52 -13.85 -15.36
N VAL A 37 -2.41 -13.93 -14.04
CA VAL A 37 -3.05 -14.95 -13.22
C VAL A 37 -4.36 -14.43 -12.61
N ALA A 38 -4.32 -13.23 -12.01
CA ALA A 38 -5.50 -12.58 -11.44
C ALA A 38 -5.37 -11.04 -11.46
N THR A 39 -6.52 -10.36 -11.45
CA THR A 39 -6.62 -8.91 -11.29
C THR A 39 -7.60 -8.58 -10.18
N GLU A 40 -7.34 -7.48 -9.45
CA GLU A 40 -8.23 -6.98 -8.39
C GLU A 40 -8.65 -8.13 -7.45
N ARG A 41 -7.68 -8.99 -7.10
CA ARG A 41 -7.95 -10.19 -6.32
C ARG A 41 -8.26 -9.84 -4.86
N PRO A 42 -9.51 -9.96 -4.39
CA PRO A 42 -9.83 -9.77 -2.98
C PRO A 42 -9.28 -10.94 -2.16
N PHE A 43 -8.91 -10.64 -0.91
CA PHE A 43 -8.54 -11.66 0.06
C PHE A 43 -9.07 -11.31 1.45
N CYS A 44 -9.25 -12.36 2.25
CA CYS A 44 -9.55 -12.29 3.66
C CYS A 44 -8.87 -13.49 4.32
N VAL A 45 -7.74 -13.25 4.99
CA VAL A 45 -6.88 -14.31 5.53
C VAL A 45 -6.75 -14.15 7.06
N PRO A 46 -6.72 -15.24 7.83
CA PRO A 46 -6.58 -15.16 9.26
C PRO A 46 -5.20 -14.61 9.65
N LEU A 47 -5.16 -13.76 10.65
CA LEU A 47 -3.91 -13.25 11.27
C LEU A 47 -3.44 -14.14 12.41
N ASP A 48 -4.35 -14.91 12.98
CA ASP A 48 -4.07 -15.84 14.06
C ASP A 48 -4.75 -17.18 13.79
N THR A 49 -4.02 -18.26 13.98
CA THR A 49 -4.55 -19.62 13.87
C THR A 49 -5.32 -20.05 15.10
N GLU A 50 -5.11 -19.40 16.25
CA GLU A 50 -5.80 -19.69 17.49
C GLU A 50 -7.07 -18.85 17.68
N ASP A 51 -7.10 -17.60 17.16
CA ASP A 51 -8.29 -16.76 17.09
C ASP A 51 -8.72 -16.51 15.65
N GLU A 52 -9.54 -17.41 15.12
CA GLU A 52 -10.08 -17.35 13.76
C GLU A 52 -10.98 -16.11 13.49
N ARG A 53 -11.16 -15.22 14.47
CA ARG A 53 -11.96 -14.00 14.34
C ARG A 53 -11.15 -12.78 13.90
N ILE A 54 -9.81 -12.91 13.83
CA ILE A 54 -8.92 -11.81 13.45
C ILE A 54 -8.46 -12.04 12.03
N PHE A 55 -8.90 -11.19 11.12
CA PHE A 55 -8.60 -11.32 9.70
C PHE A 55 -7.86 -10.10 9.17
N TYR A 56 -6.95 -10.36 8.25
CA TYR A 56 -6.38 -9.36 7.36
C TYR A 56 -7.08 -9.44 6.01
N SER A 57 -7.65 -8.32 5.56
CA SER A 57 -8.38 -8.28 4.30
C SER A 57 -7.89 -7.14 3.43
N GLY A 58 -7.97 -7.35 2.13
CA GLY A 58 -7.56 -6.37 1.15
C GLY A 58 -7.83 -6.84 -0.27
N ARG A 59 -7.16 -6.18 -1.21
CA ARG A 59 -7.27 -6.50 -2.62
C ARG A 59 -5.92 -6.28 -3.30
N ILE A 60 -5.43 -7.33 -3.94
CA ILE A 60 -4.19 -7.32 -4.70
C ILE A 60 -4.50 -6.79 -6.11
N ASP A 61 -3.76 -5.79 -6.57
CA ASP A 61 -3.99 -5.20 -7.91
C ASP A 61 -3.86 -6.23 -9.02
N LYS A 62 -2.73 -6.95 -9.07
CA LYS A 62 -2.51 -8.03 -10.05
C LYS A 62 -1.62 -9.13 -9.49
N VAL A 63 -1.89 -10.35 -9.95
CA VAL A 63 -1.02 -11.51 -9.79
C VAL A 63 -0.56 -11.93 -11.18
N ILE A 64 0.74 -12.08 -11.37
CA ILE A 64 1.35 -12.47 -12.63
C ILE A 64 2.26 -13.67 -12.46
N GLU A 65 2.47 -14.39 -13.54
CA GLU A 65 3.53 -15.40 -13.70
C GLU A 65 4.58 -14.82 -14.64
N ASP A 66 5.82 -14.78 -14.20
CA ASP A 66 6.93 -14.27 -15.01
C ASP A 66 7.48 -15.33 -15.98
N GLU A 67 8.51 -14.96 -16.76
CA GLU A 67 9.15 -15.86 -17.73
C GLU A 67 9.84 -17.06 -17.08
N SER A 68 10.20 -16.98 -15.82
CA SER A 68 10.78 -18.09 -15.06
C SER A 68 9.75 -19.04 -14.47
N GLY A 69 8.45 -18.69 -14.59
CA GLY A 69 7.33 -19.44 -14.02
C GLY A 69 7.05 -19.09 -12.55
N GLN A 70 7.70 -18.06 -12.00
CA GLN A 70 7.43 -17.60 -10.64
C GLN A 70 6.18 -16.72 -10.58
N ILE A 71 5.47 -16.79 -9.46
CA ILE A 71 4.34 -15.91 -9.16
C ILE A 71 4.86 -14.62 -8.53
N TRP A 72 4.41 -13.50 -9.07
CA TRP A 72 4.69 -12.16 -8.55
C TRP A 72 3.41 -11.37 -8.38
N LEU A 73 3.39 -10.48 -7.39
CA LEU A 73 2.38 -9.44 -7.34
C LEU A 73 2.86 -8.21 -8.10
N LEU A 74 1.91 -7.47 -8.68
CA LEU A 74 2.18 -6.19 -9.30
C LEU A 74 1.29 -5.15 -8.62
N GLU A 75 1.91 -4.27 -7.84
CA GLU A 75 1.26 -3.20 -7.08
C GLU A 75 1.52 -1.85 -7.74
N HIS A 76 0.48 -1.17 -8.18
CA HIS A 76 0.61 0.12 -8.84
C HIS A 76 0.71 1.29 -7.85
N LYS A 77 1.75 2.08 -7.98
CA LYS A 77 1.95 3.28 -7.17
C LYS A 77 2.20 4.50 -8.03
N THR A 78 1.53 5.60 -7.71
CA THR A 78 1.71 6.88 -8.39
C THR A 78 2.35 7.90 -7.48
N SER A 79 3.20 8.76 -8.05
CA SER A 79 3.81 9.90 -7.36
C SER A 79 3.74 11.14 -8.23
N THR A 80 3.64 12.30 -7.61
CA THR A 80 3.80 13.61 -8.26
C THR A 80 5.11 14.29 -7.84
N MET A 81 5.83 13.68 -6.90
CA MET A 81 7.08 14.23 -6.36
C MET A 81 8.26 13.85 -7.25
N PHE A 82 8.84 14.86 -7.88
CA PHE A 82 9.91 14.75 -8.87
C PHE A 82 11.27 15.08 -8.28
N SER A 83 12.29 14.30 -8.67
CA SER A 83 13.70 14.62 -8.48
C SER A 83 14.34 14.94 -9.83
N LYS A 84 15.06 16.07 -9.93
CA LYS A 84 15.69 16.50 -11.19
C LYS A 84 16.73 15.51 -11.72
N THR A 85 17.34 14.71 -10.86
CA THR A 85 18.42 13.77 -11.21
C THR A 85 17.94 12.35 -11.41
N LEU A 86 16.90 11.91 -10.70
CA LEU A 86 16.51 10.49 -10.62
C LEU A 86 15.08 10.22 -11.12
N GLY A 87 14.33 11.26 -11.51
CA GLY A 87 12.89 11.16 -11.80
C GLY A 87 12.08 10.99 -10.51
N PHE A 88 12.07 9.81 -9.90
CA PHE A 88 11.48 9.60 -8.59
C PHE A 88 12.37 10.14 -7.45
N ARG A 89 11.75 10.64 -6.40
CA ARG A 89 12.47 10.95 -5.17
C ARG A 89 12.98 9.66 -4.51
N TYR A 90 14.15 9.76 -3.90
CA TYR A 90 14.78 8.62 -3.23
C TYR A 90 13.91 8.04 -2.11
N ASP A 91 13.34 8.89 -1.26
CA ASP A 91 12.46 8.51 -0.17
C ASP A 91 11.19 7.77 -0.64
N PHE A 92 10.65 8.14 -1.82
CA PHE A 92 9.54 7.40 -2.42
C PHE A 92 9.94 5.97 -2.79
N VAL A 93 11.10 5.80 -3.43
CA VAL A 93 11.57 4.47 -3.84
C VAL A 93 11.89 3.61 -2.62
N GLN A 94 12.51 4.18 -1.60
CA GLN A 94 12.88 3.45 -0.38
C GLN A 94 11.68 3.13 0.54
N SER A 95 10.55 3.79 0.38
CA SER A 95 9.37 3.58 1.23
C SER A 95 8.66 2.24 1.00
N PHE A 96 9.10 1.43 0.06
CA PHE A 96 8.48 0.14 -0.25
C PHE A 96 9.15 -1.07 0.41
N SER A 97 10.28 -0.87 1.11
CA SER A 97 10.90 -1.93 1.91
C SER A 97 11.73 -1.32 3.05
N PRO A 98 11.35 -1.53 4.34
CA PRO A 98 10.15 -2.27 4.78
C PRO A 98 8.85 -1.51 4.48
N ASN A 99 7.76 -2.23 4.25
CA ASN A 99 6.44 -1.64 4.01
C ASN A 99 5.32 -2.61 4.38
N SER A 100 4.49 -2.24 5.35
CA SER A 100 3.46 -3.12 5.89
C SER A 100 2.41 -3.59 4.86
N GLN A 101 2.10 -2.78 3.83
CA GLN A 101 1.20 -3.23 2.76
C GLN A 101 1.86 -4.33 1.92
N ILE A 102 3.13 -4.15 1.56
CA ILE A 102 3.87 -5.09 0.72
C ILE A 102 4.05 -6.42 1.45
N GLU A 103 4.49 -6.38 2.71
CA GLU A 103 4.69 -7.57 3.53
C GLU A 103 3.38 -8.30 3.81
N GLY A 104 2.31 -7.54 4.10
CA GLY A 104 0.96 -8.10 4.26
C GLY A 104 0.43 -8.76 3.00
N TYR A 105 0.71 -8.21 1.82
CA TYR A 105 0.35 -8.85 0.55
C TYR A 105 1.15 -10.12 0.30
N MET A 106 2.43 -10.18 0.69
CA MET A 106 3.21 -11.40 0.65
C MET A 106 2.59 -12.48 1.55
N TYR A 107 2.24 -12.14 2.79
CA TYR A 107 1.54 -13.03 3.71
C TYR A 107 0.23 -13.57 3.11
N ALA A 108 -0.62 -12.66 2.62
CA ALA A 108 -1.89 -13.04 2.01
C ALA A 108 -1.70 -13.97 0.80
N THR A 109 -0.69 -13.72 -0.04
CA THR A 109 -0.40 -14.54 -1.22
C THR A 109 0.00 -15.96 -0.83
N LEU A 110 0.88 -16.12 0.16
CA LEU A 110 1.27 -17.44 0.67
C LEU A 110 0.07 -18.23 1.21
N PHE A 111 -0.82 -17.54 1.93
CA PHE A 111 -2.04 -18.15 2.43
C PHE A 111 -2.96 -18.58 1.29
N LEU A 112 -3.16 -17.73 0.27
CA LEU A 112 -3.96 -18.05 -0.91
C LEU A 112 -3.36 -19.22 -1.73
N GLN A 113 -2.03 -19.32 -1.81
CA GLN A 113 -1.38 -20.49 -2.40
C GLN A 113 -1.60 -21.76 -1.56
N HIS A 114 -1.50 -21.65 -0.23
CA HIS A 114 -1.79 -22.77 0.66
C HIS A 114 -3.23 -23.27 0.54
N MET A 115 -4.17 -22.36 0.33
CA MET A 115 -5.60 -22.69 0.11
C MET A 115 -5.94 -23.06 -1.34
N GLU A 116 -4.95 -23.19 -2.21
CA GLU A 116 -5.10 -23.49 -3.65
C GLU A 116 -5.95 -22.45 -4.42
N GLU A 117 -6.10 -21.27 -3.87
CA GLU A 117 -6.79 -20.14 -4.51
C GLU A 117 -5.88 -19.36 -5.47
N LEU A 118 -4.58 -19.57 -5.37
CA LEU A 118 -3.53 -19.17 -6.33
C LEU A 118 -2.68 -20.41 -6.65
N PRO A 119 -1.94 -20.40 -7.79
CA PRO A 119 -1.07 -21.53 -8.15
C PRO A 119 -0.10 -21.88 -7.02
N ASN A 120 -0.22 -23.07 -6.44
CA ASN A 120 0.57 -23.56 -5.33
C ASN A 120 1.77 -24.42 -5.76
N ASP A 121 1.80 -24.79 -7.03
CA ASP A 121 2.90 -25.50 -7.69
C ASP A 121 4.02 -24.57 -8.17
N LYS A 122 3.87 -23.28 -7.94
CA LYS A 122 4.81 -22.23 -8.38
C LYS A 122 5.41 -21.48 -7.22
N GLU A 123 6.69 -21.18 -7.34
CA GLU A 123 7.41 -20.37 -6.36
C GLU A 123 6.89 -18.94 -6.36
N PHE A 124 6.78 -18.33 -5.17
CA PHE A 124 6.44 -16.93 -5.00
C PHE A 124 7.71 -16.07 -4.95
N GLY A 125 7.90 -15.21 -5.96
CA GLY A 125 9.08 -14.35 -6.09
C GLY A 125 9.02 -13.08 -5.25
N GLY A 126 7.82 -12.53 -5.02
CA GLY A 126 7.64 -11.29 -4.28
C GLY A 126 6.68 -10.30 -4.93
N VAL A 127 6.97 -9.01 -4.76
CA VAL A 127 6.12 -7.91 -5.26
C VAL A 127 6.92 -6.99 -6.18
N TYR A 128 6.43 -6.75 -7.37
CA TYR A 128 6.86 -5.62 -8.20
C TYR A 128 6.03 -4.39 -7.84
N VAL A 129 6.65 -3.37 -7.30
CA VAL A 129 6.02 -2.05 -7.22
C VAL A 129 6.19 -1.35 -8.57
N ASP A 130 5.08 -1.20 -9.28
CA ASP A 130 5.00 -0.59 -10.60
C ASP A 130 4.73 0.91 -10.44
N ALA A 131 5.80 1.67 -10.31
CA ALA A 131 5.75 3.09 -9.98
C ALA A 131 5.61 3.96 -11.23
N SER A 132 4.61 4.85 -11.21
CA SER A 132 4.37 5.86 -12.24
C SER A 132 4.50 7.26 -11.66
N LEU A 133 5.40 8.06 -12.23
CA LEU A 133 5.54 9.47 -11.89
C LEU A 133 4.69 10.32 -12.83
N ILE A 134 3.75 11.05 -12.26
CA ILE A 134 2.89 11.99 -12.99
C ILE A 134 3.38 13.41 -12.72
N HIS A 135 4.07 14.00 -13.67
CA HIS A 135 4.53 15.37 -13.60
C HIS A 135 4.01 16.16 -14.79
N LYS A 136 3.85 17.47 -14.64
CA LYS A 136 3.32 18.35 -15.71
C LYS A 136 4.11 18.31 -17.03
N ALA A 137 5.41 18.00 -16.97
CA ALA A 137 6.31 18.00 -18.13
C ALA A 137 6.96 16.63 -18.41
N HIS A 138 6.92 15.69 -17.46
CA HIS A 138 7.63 14.42 -17.58
C HIS A 138 6.81 13.29 -16.99
N PHE A 139 6.92 12.11 -17.59
CA PHE A 139 6.49 10.84 -17.02
C PHE A 139 7.72 9.96 -16.83
N HIS A 140 7.77 9.26 -15.71
CA HIS A 140 8.78 8.23 -15.47
C HIS A 140 8.09 6.99 -14.92
N PHE A 141 8.59 5.84 -15.32
CA PHE A 141 8.09 4.55 -14.87
C PHE A 141 9.25 3.76 -14.30
N LYS A 142 8.98 3.03 -13.23
CA LYS A 142 9.99 2.19 -12.62
C LYS A 142 9.34 0.98 -11.98
N ARG A 143 9.82 -0.21 -12.30
CA ARG A 143 9.50 -1.43 -11.58
C ARG A 143 10.55 -1.68 -10.53
N ILE A 144 10.10 -1.80 -9.29
CA ILE A 144 10.95 -1.99 -8.12
C ILE A 144 10.63 -3.38 -7.59
N PRO A 145 11.54 -4.36 -7.77
CA PRO A 145 11.33 -5.68 -7.21
C PRO A 145 11.57 -5.65 -5.70
N ILE A 146 10.63 -6.16 -4.96
CA ILE A 146 10.73 -6.47 -3.53
C ILE A 146 10.63 -7.98 -3.43
N TYR A 147 11.76 -8.62 -3.22
CA TYR A 147 11.84 -10.07 -3.18
C TYR A 147 11.17 -10.62 -1.93
N TYR A 148 10.53 -11.75 -2.09
CA TYR A 148 9.96 -12.46 -0.96
C TYR A 148 11.06 -12.82 0.06
N ASN A 149 10.75 -12.61 1.34
CA ASN A 149 11.58 -13.00 2.46
C ASN A 149 10.69 -13.44 3.62
N ASN A 150 10.80 -14.70 4.01
CA ASN A 150 9.98 -15.29 5.07
C ASN A 150 10.19 -14.62 6.44
N LEU A 151 11.40 -14.11 6.74
CA LEU A 151 11.65 -13.41 8.00
C LEU A 151 10.91 -12.08 8.06
N LEU A 152 10.91 -11.29 6.97
CA LEU A 152 10.16 -10.03 6.91
C LEU A 152 8.65 -10.27 7.07
N VAL A 153 8.12 -11.32 6.46
CA VAL A 153 6.70 -11.68 6.59
C VAL A 153 6.37 -12.12 8.02
N ALA A 154 7.26 -12.88 8.66
CA ALA A 154 7.08 -13.30 10.06
C ALA A 154 7.12 -12.10 11.02
N GLU A 155 8.12 -11.22 10.87
CA GLU A 155 8.22 -9.98 11.66
C GLU A 155 6.99 -9.09 11.47
N TRP A 156 6.52 -8.93 10.21
CA TRP A 156 5.29 -8.19 9.94
C TRP A 156 4.07 -8.78 10.66
N LEU A 157 3.94 -10.10 10.67
CA LEU A 157 2.82 -10.76 11.34
C LEU A 157 2.87 -10.55 12.87
N ASP A 158 4.06 -10.60 13.46
CA ASP A 158 4.27 -10.32 14.88
C ASP A 158 3.96 -8.85 15.20
N ASP A 159 4.37 -7.91 14.36
CA ASP A 159 4.04 -6.49 14.50
C ASP A 159 2.53 -6.24 14.46
N VAL A 160 1.83 -6.84 13.49
CA VAL A 160 0.37 -6.68 13.36
C VAL A 160 -0.35 -7.24 14.58
N ARG A 161 0.06 -8.40 15.10
CA ARG A 161 -0.48 -9.00 16.33
C ARG A 161 -0.24 -8.09 17.53
N TYR A 162 0.99 -7.59 17.68
CA TYR A 162 1.32 -6.65 18.75
C TYR A 162 0.43 -5.41 18.74
N TRP A 163 0.23 -4.80 17.57
CA TRP A 163 -0.62 -3.61 17.44
C TRP A 163 -2.09 -3.93 17.66
N HIS A 164 -2.56 -5.10 17.23
CA HIS A 164 -3.91 -5.56 17.53
C HIS A 164 -4.14 -5.68 19.04
N ASP A 165 -3.24 -6.35 19.76
CA ASP A 165 -3.31 -6.52 21.21
C ASP A 165 -3.23 -5.18 21.94
N ALA A 166 -2.37 -4.29 21.49
CA ALA A 166 -2.25 -2.94 22.04
C ALA A 166 -3.57 -2.16 21.85
N PHE A 167 -4.21 -2.28 20.70
CA PHE A 167 -5.52 -1.67 20.43
C PHE A 167 -6.61 -2.27 21.35
N GLN A 168 -6.70 -3.59 21.46
CA GLN A 168 -7.66 -4.28 22.33
C GLN A 168 -7.49 -3.85 23.80
N ARG A 169 -6.25 -3.77 24.26
CA ARG A 169 -5.93 -3.30 25.63
C ARG A 169 -6.37 -1.85 25.82
N SER A 170 -6.00 -0.97 24.89
CA SER A 170 -6.39 0.45 24.95
C SER A 170 -7.91 0.62 25.00
N THR A 171 -8.63 -0.17 24.22
CA THR A 171 -10.10 -0.17 24.17
C THR A 171 -10.70 -0.66 25.49
N LYS A 172 -10.16 -1.76 26.04
CA LYS A 172 -10.62 -2.33 27.32
C LYS A 172 -10.38 -1.41 28.51
N GLU A 173 -9.22 -0.75 28.54
CA GLU A 173 -8.80 0.15 29.60
C GLU A 173 -9.32 1.58 29.39
N ASN A 174 -9.91 1.86 28.24
CA ASN A 174 -10.31 3.20 27.80
C ASN A 174 -9.15 4.22 27.88
N VAL A 175 -7.94 3.78 27.51
CA VAL A 175 -6.72 4.58 27.53
C VAL A 175 -6.08 4.57 26.14
N PHE A 176 -6.09 5.71 25.48
CA PHE A 176 -5.50 5.87 24.14
C PHE A 176 -4.28 6.78 24.20
N PRO A 177 -3.06 6.24 24.02
CA PRO A 177 -1.85 7.04 24.06
C PRO A 177 -1.84 8.03 22.88
N ARG A 178 -1.38 9.25 23.15
CA ARG A 178 -1.25 10.27 22.11
C ARG A 178 -0.07 9.95 21.21
N SER A 179 -0.25 10.23 19.93
CA SER A 179 0.84 10.22 18.94
C SER A 179 1.11 11.65 18.45
N PRO A 180 1.91 12.47 19.16
CA PRO A 180 2.15 13.87 18.80
C PRO A 180 2.72 14.06 17.39
N HIS A 181 3.49 13.08 16.91
CA HIS A 181 4.06 13.10 15.55
C HIS A 181 2.99 12.95 14.45
N SER A 182 1.81 12.42 14.77
CA SER A 182 0.70 12.27 13.84
C SER A 182 -0.23 13.49 13.79
N CYS A 183 0.00 14.52 14.62
CA CYS A 183 -0.81 15.73 14.64
C CYS A 183 -0.70 16.58 13.38
N GLN A 184 0.41 16.45 12.65
CA GLN A 184 0.67 17.10 11.37
C GLN A 184 1.15 16.03 10.39
N SER A 185 0.51 15.91 9.25
CA SER A 185 0.89 14.98 8.20
C SER A 185 0.95 15.68 6.85
N LYS A 186 1.43 14.98 5.84
CA LYS A 186 1.38 15.47 4.44
C LYS A 186 -0.05 15.67 3.91
N PHE A 187 -1.04 15.13 4.60
CA PHE A 187 -2.45 15.27 4.25
C PHE A 187 -3.16 16.38 5.05
N GLY A 188 -2.44 17.08 5.91
CA GLY A 188 -2.95 18.17 6.73
C GLY A 188 -2.89 17.87 8.22
N GLN A 189 -3.60 18.71 8.97
CA GLN A 189 -3.68 18.65 10.42
C GLN A 189 -4.70 17.59 10.85
N CYS A 190 -4.39 16.89 11.95
CA CYS A 190 -5.31 15.94 12.57
C CYS A 190 -6.62 16.65 12.96
N PRO A 191 -7.81 16.14 12.55
CA PRO A 191 -9.08 16.77 12.87
C PRO A 191 -9.35 16.86 14.39
N TYR A 192 -8.79 15.97 15.17
CA TYR A 192 -8.94 15.94 16.64
C TYR A 192 -7.93 16.79 17.41
N ILE A 193 -7.08 17.60 16.76
CA ILE A 193 -6.00 18.34 17.44
C ILE A 193 -6.52 19.32 18.48
N ASN A 194 -7.67 19.94 18.25
CA ASN A 194 -8.28 20.87 19.18
C ASN A 194 -8.79 20.16 20.45
N LEU A 195 -9.39 18.98 20.29
CA LEU A 195 -9.81 18.12 21.42
C LEU A 195 -8.61 17.70 22.25
N CYS A 196 -7.51 17.28 21.60
CA CYS A 196 -6.28 16.93 22.30
C CYS A 196 -5.67 18.10 23.08
N ARG A 197 -5.78 19.33 22.57
CA ARG A 197 -5.28 20.55 23.21
C ARG A 197 -6.16 20.99 24.37
N ALA A 198 -7.48 20.93 24.22
CA ALA A 198 -8.45 21.31 25.24
C ALA A 198 -8.46 20.36 26.43
N LYS A 199 -7.96 19.11 26.24
CA LYS A 199 -7.99 18.05 27.27
C LYS A 199 -9.40 17.86 27.86
N PRO A 200 -10.45 17.75 27.06
CA PRO A 200 -11.79 17.46 27.58
C PRO A 200 -11.80 16.10 28.29
N SER A 201 -12.77 15.89 29.18
CA SER A 201 -13.07 14.55 29.64
C SER A 201 -13.55 13.68 28.47
N LEU A 202 -13.36 12.36 28.54
CA LEU A 202 -13.83 11.46 27.46
C LEU A 202 -15.33 11.58 27.20
N ALA A 203 -16.12 11.94 28.21
CA ALA A 203 -17.56 12.19 28.09
C ALA A 203 -17.94 13.43 27.24
N GLU A 204 -16.97 14.32 26.98
CA GLU A 204 -17.15 15.55 26.20
C GLU A 204 -16.66 15.41 24.75
N ILE A 205 -16.14 14.26 24.38
CA ILE A 205 -15.67 14.00 23.01
C ILE A 205 -16.87 13.59 22.15
N PRO A 206 -17.17 14.32 21.06
CA PRO A 206 -18.25 13.94 20.14
C PRO A 206 -17.97 12.56 19.52
N ASP A 207 -19.01 11.77 19.33
CA ASP A 207 -18.93 10.45 18.66
C ASP A 207 -18.55 10.56 17.19
N GLU A 208 -18.72 11.74 16.59
CA GLU A 208 -18.37 12.01 15.19
C GLU A 208 -17.24 13.06 15.09
N PRO A 209 -16.34 12.92 14.09
CA PRO A 209 -15.32 13.92 13.83
C PRO A 209 -15.95 15.27 13.44
N PRO A 210 -15.36 16.42 13.79
CA PRO A 210 -15.82 17.72 13.34
C PRO A 210 -15.73 17.81 11.81
N GLU A 211 -16.76 18.41 11.19
CA GLU A 211 -16.82 18.67 9.75
C GLU A 211 -15.67 19.53 9.22
#